data_aa628ff4bbce19b4d52cb1f2876fb93e
#
_entry.id   aa628ff4bbce19b4d52cb1f2876fb93e
#
_cell.length_a   1.000
_cell.length_b   1.000
_cell.length_c   1.000
_cell.angle_alpha   90.00
_cell.angle_beta   90.00
_cell.angle_gamma   90.00
#
_symmetry.space_group_name_H-M   'P 1'
#
loop_
_entity.id
_entity.type
_entity.pdbx_description
1 polymer ?
#
loop_
_entity_poly.entity_id
_entity_poly.type
_entity_poly.pdbx_seq_one_letter_code
_entity_poly.pdbx_strand_id
1 'polypeptide(L)'
;MPRPFRFGCQGYSPKDRNEWTDTARRAEDLGYSTLFVADHYFGPGSAMEEANHSLQTVACIPAMMAAADATASIRIGSRVICVDYHHPVVLAKELATIDLLSDGRLEAGFGA
;
A
#
# COMPACT_ATOMS: atom_id res chain seq x y z
N MET A 1 24.27 14.30 11.26
CA MET A 1 24.41 13.17 10.30
C MET A 1 23.31 13.28 9.24
N PRO A 2 23.66 13.30 7.98
CA PRO A 2 22.65 13.22 6.91
C PRO A 2 21.93 11.88 6.99
N ARG A 3 20.60 11.91 6.80
CA ARG A 3 19.82 10.69 6.73
C ARG A 3 20.01 10.03 5.37
N PRO A 4 20.12 8.71 5.28
CA PRO A 4 20.21 8.03 4.00
C PRO A 4 18.93 8.23 3.18
N PHE A 5 19.07 8.21 1.87
CA PHE A 5 17.91 8.18 0.98
C PHE A 5 17.11 6.90 1.20
N ARG A 6 15.79 7.04 1.11
CA ARG A 6 14.86 5.92 1.18
C ARG A 6 14.14 5.80 -0.16
N PHE A 7 14.06 4.60 -0.68
CA PHE A 7 13.40 4.30 -1.94
C PHE A 7 12.18 3.43 -1.68
N GLY A 8 11.01 3.92 -2.07
CA GLY A 8 9.76 3.17 -2.03
C GLY A 8 9.39 2.65 -3.43
N CYS A 9 8.59 1.62 -3.45
CA CYS A 9 7.94 1.13 -4.67
C CYS A 9 6.43 1.04 -4.44
N GLN A 10 5.66 0.91 -5.51
CA GLN A 10 4.20 0.84 -5.44
C GLN A 10 3.69 -0.39 -6.20
N GLY A 11 2.80 -1.16 -5.56
CA GLY A 11 2.10 -2.26 -6.19
C GLY A 11 0.67 -1.87 -6.57
N TYR A 12 0.15 -2.44 -7.67
CA TYR A 12 -1.14 -2.01 -8.22
C TYR A 12 -2.15 -3.13 -8.39
N SER A 13 -1.83 -4.14 -9.18
CA SER A 13 -2.84 -5.04 -9.75
C SER A 13 -2.37 -6.49 -9.77
N PRO A 14 -2.22 -7.13 -8.61
CA PRO A 14 -1.88 -8.53 -8.59
C PRO A 14 -3.05 -9.37 -9.15
N LYS A 15 -2.73 -10.43 -9.87
CA LYS A 15 -3.73 -11.37 -10.40
C LYS A 15 -4.27 -12.32 -9.33
N ASP A 16 -3.46 -12.60 -8.30
CA ASP A 16 -3.80 -13.50 -7.22
C ASP A 16 -2.99 -13.20 -5.94
N ARG A 17 -3.29 -13.95 -4.88
CA ARG A 17 -2.61 -13.83 -3.59
C ARG A 17 -1.09 -14.05 -3.69
N ASN A 18 -0.67 -15.04 -4.47
CA ASN A 18 0.75 -15.39 -4.53
C ASN A 18 1.54 -14.27 -5.20
N GLU A 19 1.04 -13.72 -6.30
CA GLU A 19 1.69 -12.58 -6.96
C GLU A 19 1.83 -11.37 -6.03
N TRP A 20 0.80 -11.08 -5.22
CA TRP A 20 0.86 -9.98 -4.25
C TRP A 20 1.90 -10.20 -3.16
N THR A 21 1.87 -11.38 -2.54
CA THR A 21 2.83 -11.71 -1.47
C THR A 21 4.26 -11.83 -1.98
N ASP A 22 4.46 -12.34 -3.19
CA ASP A 22 5.77 -12.40 -3.84
C ASP A 22 6.29 -11.01 -4.19
N THR A 23 5.42 -10.11 -4.64
CA THR A 23 5.77 -8.71 -4.87
C THR A 23 6.27 -8.05 -3.58
N ALA A 24 5.56 -8.26 -2.47
CA ALA A 24 5.96 -7.70 -1.18
C ALA A 24 7.31 -8.25 -0.70
N ARG A 25 7.49 -9.55 -0.77
CA ARG A 25 8.75 -10.22 -0.39
C ARG A 25 9.91 -9.79 -1.27
N ARG A 26 9.68 -9.68 -2.57
CA ARG A 26 10.70 -9.23 -3.52
C ARG A 26 11.12 -7.78 -3.25
N ALA A 27 10.17 -6.91 -2.96
CA ALA A 27 10.47 -5.52 -2.58
C ALA A 27 11.34 -5.47 -1.30
N GLU A 28 11.05 -6.31 -0.32
CA GLU A 28 11.85 -6.46 0.89
C GLU A 28 13.26 -6.97 0.58
N ASP A 29 13.39 -8.03 -0.19
CA ASP A 29 14.67 -8.65 -0.56
C ASP A 29 15.56 -7.72 -1.37
N LEU A 30 14.97 -6.87 -2.21
CA LEU A 30 15.69 -5.87 -3.00
C LEU A 30 16.10 -4.62 -2.19
N GLY A 31 15.71 -4.51 -0.93
CA GLY A 31 16.09 -3.42 -0.03
C GLY A 31 15.27 -2.15 -0.18
N TYR A 32 14.08 -2.20 -0.77
CA TYR A 32 13.17 -1.07 -0.73
C TYR A 32 12.77 -0.75 0.72
N SER A 33 12.66 0.53 1.03
CA SER A 33 12.28 0.98 2.36
C SER A 33 10.80 0.78 2.65
N THR A 34 9.96 0.94 1.64
CA THR A 34 8.50 0.91 1.78
C THR A 34 7.85 0.38 0.52
N LEU A 35 6.88 -0.51 0.68
CA LEU A 35 5.91 -0.87 -0.35
C LEU A 35 4.65 -0.04 -0.15
N PHE A 36 4.25 0.72 -1.14
CA PHE A 36 3.06 1.57 -1.12
C PHE A 36 1.90 0.96 -1.90
N VAL A 37 0.70 1.24 -1.41
CA VAL A 37 -0.57 0.93 -2.08
C VAL A 37 -1.38 2.22 -2.21
N ALA A 38 -1.99 2.45 -3.38
CA ALA A 38 -2.91 3.56 -3.57
C ALA A 38 -4.33 3.18 -3.13
N ASP A 39 -5.15 4.17 -2.88
CA ASP A 39 -6.55 4.01 -2.46
C ASP A 39 -7.50 4.39 -3.60
N HIS A 40 -7.43 3.63 -4.69
CA HIS A 40 -8.23 3.83 -5.89
C HIS A 40 -9.29 2.74 -6.06
N TYR A 41 -10.47 3.14 -6.51
CA TYR A 41 -11.63 2.27 -6.67
C TYR A 41 -12.13 2.19 -8.12
N PHE A 42 -11.36 2.72 -9.07
CA PHE A 42 -11.74 2.70 -10.47
C PHE A 42 -11.42 1.35 -11.11
N GLY A 43 -12.39 0.82 -11.83
CA GLY A 43 -12.20 -0.32 -12.70
C GLY A 43 -11.64 0.09 -14.09
N PRO A 44 -11.44 -0.89 -14.97
CA PRO A 44 -11.01 -0.62 -16.34
C PRO A 44 -12.08 0.19 -17.11
N GLY A 45 -11.65 1.10 -17.97
CA GLY A 45 -12.54 1.91 -18.79
C GLY A 45 -11.87 3.17 -19.33
N SER A 46 -12.60 3.92 -20.16
CA SER A 46 -12.08 5.10 -20.87
C SER A 46 -11.50 6.16 -19.93
N ALA A 47 -12.11 6.38 -18.77
CA ALA A 47 -11.61 7.37 -17.81
C ALA A 47 -10.20 7.05 -17.29
N MET A 48 -9.91 5.77 -17.09
CA MET A 48 -8.57 5.33 -16.67
C MET A 48 -7.57 5.42 -17.81
N GLU A 49 -7.99 5.10 -19.02
CA GLU A 49 -7.16 5.21 -20.22
C GLU A 49 -6.81 6.68 -20.52
N GLU A 50 -7.80 7.58 -20.46
CA GLU A 50 -7.60 9.02 -20.65
C GLU A 50 -6.70 9.64 -19.57
N ALA A 51 -6.83 9.19 -18.31
CA ALA A 51 -5.99 9.64 -17.20
C ALA A 51 -4.58 9.05 -17.24
N ASN A 52 -4.31 8.08 -18.13
CA ASN A 52 -3.06 7.33 -18.17
C ASN A 52 -2.66 6.78 -16.79
N HIS A 53 -3.62 6.27 -16.06
CA HIS A 53 -3.45 5.83 -14.69
C HIS A 53 -3.37 4.31 -14.62
N SER A 54 -2.49 3.79 -13.75
CA SER A 54 -2.40 2.35 -13.51
C SER A 54 -3.68 1.83 -12.84
N LEU A 55 -4.22 0.74 -13.38
CA LEU A 55 -5.36 0.06 -12.77
C LEU A 55 -4.97 -0.50 -11.41
N GLN A 56 -5.81 -0.29 -10.41
CA GLN A 56 -5.66 -0.91 -9.10
C GLN A 56 -6.82 -1.86 -8.81
N THR A 57 -6.53 -3.15 -8.71
CA THR A 57 -7.53 -4.19 -8.55
C THR A 57 -7.83 -4.56 -7.11
N VAL A 58 -7.00 -4.10 -6.17
CA VAL A 58 -7.12 -4.43 -4.75
C VAL A 58 -7.43 -3.19 -3.91
N ALA A 59 -8.24 -3.35 -2.88
CA ALA A 59 -8.49 -2.29 -1.91
C ALA A 59 -7.25 -2.04 -1.04
N CYS A 60 -6.96 -0.78 -0.75
CA CYS A 60 -5.74 -0.33 -0.10
C CYS A 60 -5.50 -1.02 1.25
N ILE A 61 -6.45 -0.94 2.17
CA ILE A 61 -6.29 -1.44 3.55
C ILE A 61 -6.05 -2.96 3.61
N PRO A 62 -6.88 -3.81 2.97
CA PRO A 62 -6.63 -5.25 2.95
C PRO A 62 -5.32 -5.63 2.27
N ALA A 63 -4.95 -4.94 1.18
CA ALA A 63 -3.70 -5.20 0.47
C ALA A 63 -2.47 -4.86 1.33
N MET A 64 -2.53 -3.76 2.07
CA MET A 64 -1.48 -3.38 3.01
C MET A 64 -1.30 -4.44 4.10
N MET A 65 -2.39 -4.94 4.67
CA MET A 65 -2.31 -5.98 5.72
C MET A 65 -1.72 -7.28 5.17
N ALA A 66 -2.15 -7.71 3.99
CA ALA A 66 -1.61 -8.91 3.35
C ALA A 66 -0.10 -8.79 3.05
N ALA A 67 0.35 -7.62 2.62
CA ALA A 67 1.78 -7.36 2.39
C ALA A 67 2.57 -7.33 3.71
N ALA A 68 2.01 -6.74 4.75
CA ALA A 68 2.62 -6.73 6.08
C ALA A 68 2.81 -8.14 6.65
N ASP A 69 1.78 -8.98 6.51
CA ASP A 69 1.82 -10.37 6.98
C ASP A 69 2.82 -11.25 6.19
N ALA A 70 3.04 -10.92 4.93
CA ALA A 70 3.96 -11.64 4.05
C ALA A 70 5.45 -11.27 4.25
N THR A 71 5.75 -10.21 4.97
CA THR A 71 7.09 -9.61 5.11
C THR A 71 7.49 -9.45 6.57
N ALA A 72 8.77 -9.15 6.83
CA ALA A 72 9.30 -9.03 8.19
C ALA A 72 9.82 -7.64 8.53
N SER A 73 10.38 -6.91 7.57
CA SER A 73 11.15 -5.68 7.85
C SER A 73 10.75 -4.48 6.99
N ILE A 74 10.29 -4.69 5.77
CA ILE A 74 9.88 -3.60 4.88
C ILE A 74 8.68 -2.85 5.49
N ARG A 75 8.67 -1.52 5.35
CA ARG A 75 7.52 -0.72 5.73
C ARG A 75 6.40 -0.88 4.71
N ILE A 76 5.18 -0.83 5.18
CA ILE A 76 3.98 -0.89 4.34
C ILE A 76 3.25 0.44 4.47
N GLY A 77 2.93 1.04 3.36
CA GLY A 77 2.34 2.38 3.37
C GLY A 77 1.25 2.60 2.35
N SER A 78 0.54 3.68 2.54
CA SER A 78 -0.44 4.19 1.57
C SER A 78 0.11 5.40 0.83
N ARG A 79 -0.10 5.42 -0.48
CA ARG A 79 0.26 6.58 -1.30
C ARG A 79 -0.83 6.83 -2.34
N VAL A 80 -1.84 7.52 -1.93
CA VAL A 80 -2.23 7.97 -0.58
C VAL A 80 -3.63 7.45 -0.29
N ILE A 81 -4.03 7.41 0.98
CA ILE A 81 -5.43 7.17 1.35
C ILE A 81 -6.24 8.40 0.96
N CYS A 82 -7.32 8.19 0.21
CA CYS A 82 -8.30 9.23 -0.09
C CYS A 82 -9.24 9.39 1.11
N VAL A 83 -9.06 10.44 1.87
CA VAL A 83 -9.82 10.64 3.12
C VAL A 83 -11.33 10.73 2.91
N ASP A 84 -11.77 11.13 1.72
CA ASP A 84 -13.19 11.24 1.40
C ASP A 84 -13.91 9.90 1.29
N TYR A 85 -13.19 8.79 1.14
CA TYR A 85 -13.77 7.45 1.03
C TYR A 85 -13.93 6.75 2.39
N HIS A 86 -13.42 7.31 3.46
CA HIS A 86 -13.33 6.62 4.74
C HIS A 86 -13.98 7.40 5.86
N HIS A 87 -14.68 6.68 6.74
CA HIS A 87 -15.09 7.25 8.01
C HIS A 87 -13.85 7.37 8.92
N PRO A 88 -13.54 8.56 9.47
CA PRO A 88 -12.27 8.79 10.17
C PRO A 88 -12.01 7.85 11.35
N VAL A 89 -13.02 7.53 12.13
CA VAL A 89 -12.89 6.62 13.29
C VAL A 89 -12.56 5.20 12.84
N VAL A 90 -13.21 4.74 11.78
CA VAL A 90 -12.96 3.40 11.22
C VAL A 90 -11.54 3.32 10.65
N LEU A 91 -11.17 4.30 9.84
CA LEU A 91 -9.85 4.37 9.23
C LEU A 91 -8.73 4.42 10.30
N ALA A 92 -8.91 5.23 11.34
CA ALA A 92 -7.93 5.31 12.43
C ALA A 92 -7.73 3.95 13.11
N LYS A 93 -8.81 3.20 13.33
CA LYS A 93 -8.76 1.87 13.94
C LYS A 93 -8.07 0.86 13.03
N GLU A 94 -8.38 0.87 11.74
CA GLU A 94 -7.76 -0.02 10.75
C GLU A 94 -6.25 0.22 10.64
N LEU A 95 -5.83 1.48 10.54
CA LEU A 95 -4.42 1.84 10.44
C LEU A 95 -3.65 1.51 11.72
N ALA A 96 -4.22 1.80 12.89
CA ALA A 96 -3.61 1.41 14.16
C ALA A 96 -3.45 -0.11 14.28
N THR A 97 -4.40 -0.86 13.72
CA THR A 97 -4.35 -2.33 13.69
C THR A 97 -3.23 -2.83 12.77
N ILE A 98 -3.07 -2.25 11.59
CA ILE A 98 -1.95 -2.59 10.69
C ILE A 98 -0.61 -2.29 11.38
N ASP A 99 -0.49 -1.14 12.02
CA ASP A 99 0.74 -0.78 12.74
C ASP A 99 1.07 -1.77 13.85
N LEU A 100 0.08 -2.12 14.67
CA LEU A 100 0.23 -3.11 15.72
C LEU A 100 0.65 -4.49 15.17
N LEU A 101 -0.04 -4.99 14.16
CA LEU A 101 0.17 -6.34 13.60
C LEU A 101 1.40 -6.43 12.70
N SER A 102 1.95 -5.31 12.27
CA SER A 102 3.18 -5.23 11.48
C SER A 102 4.42 -4.86 12.30
N ASP A 103 4.33 -4.86 13.62
CA ASP A 103 5.41 -4.44 14.52
C ASP A 103 5.91 -3.01 14.24
N GLY A 104 4.97 -2.08 14.04
CA GLY A 104 5.27 -0.66 13.86
C GLY A 104 5.80 -0.28 12.48
N ARG A 105 5.48 -1.06 11.43
CA ARG A 105 6.00 -0.82 10.08
C ARG A 105 5.06 -0.02 9.17
N LEU A 106 3.98 0.54 9.70
CA LEU A 106 3.06 1.34 8.92
C LEU A 106 3.63 2.71 8.56
N GLU A 107 3.42 3.13 7.33
CA GLU A 107 3.57 4.51 6.86
C GLU A 107 2.26 4.97 6.21
N ALA A 108 1.43 5.69 6.97
CA ALA A 108 0.14 6.16 6.48
C ALA A 108 0.29 7.53 5.79
N GLY A 109 0.07 7.54 4.47
CA GLY A 109 -0.03 8.76 3.68
C GLY A 109 -1.49 9.10 3.39
N PHE A 110 -1.87 10.35 3.58
CA PHE A 110 -3.25 10.84 3.39
C PHE A 110 -3.31 11.89 2.29
N GLY A 111 -4.40 11.88 1.55
CA GLY A 111 -4.72 12.87 0.54
C GLY A 111 -6.22 13.03 0.36
N ALA A 112 -6.61 13.91 -0.55
CA ALA A 112 -7.99 14.15 -0.91
C ALA A 112 -8.26 13.75 -2.36
#